data_7d05214e473161303773d8b33fc17848
#
_entry.id   7d05214e473161303773d8b33fc17848
#
_cell.length_a   1.000
_cell.length_b   1.000
_cell.length_c   1.000
_cell.angle_alpha   90.00
_cell.angle_beta   90.00
_cell.angle_gamma   90.00
#
_symmetry.space_group_name_H-M   'P 1'
#
loop_
_entity.id
_entity.type
_entity.pdbx_description
1 polymer ?
#
loop_
_entity_poly.entity_id
_entity_poly.type
_entity_poly.pdbx_seq_one_letter_code
_entity_poly.pdbx_strand_id
1 'polypeptide(L)' 'MKDLKAELEKLLVNAEDCELIARLATEQDKRRTFSRIATQLREIAAELKADIAARSANIS' A
#
# COMPACT_ATOMS: atom_id res chain seq x y z
N MET A 1 10.36 15.63 10.79
CA MET A 1 10.48 15.14 9.41
C MET A 1 9.74 13.84 9.23
N LYS A 2 9.02 13.72 8.13
CA LYS A 2 8.32 12.47 7.84
C LYS A 2 9.31 11.41 7.39
N ASP A 3 9.23 10.26 8.01
CA ASP A 3 9.99 9.10 7.58
C ASP A 3 9.20 8.41 6.46
N LEU A 4 9.65 8.60 5.23
CA LEU A 4 8.97 8.04 4.07
C LEU A 4 9.01 6.51 4.04
N LYS A 5 10.07 5.93 4.58
CA LYS A 5 10.16 4.47 4.67
C LYS A 5 9.11 3.91 5.63
N ALA A 6 8.89 4.58 6.75
CA ALA A 6 7.86 4.17 7.70
C ALA A 6 6.47 4.30 7.09
N GLU A 7 6.23 5.36 6.33
CA GLU A 7 4.97 5.54 5.62
C GLU A 7 4.75 4.44 4.59
N LEU A 8 5.80 4.08 3.86
CA LEU A 8 5.74 2.99 2.90
C LEU A 8 5.36 1.67 3.57
N GLU A 9 5.99 1.37 4.71
CA GLU A 9 5.67 0.15 5.46
C GLU A 9 4.22 0.13 5.91
N LYS A 10 3.70 1.25 6.39
CA LYS A 10 2.30 1.36 6.77
C LYS A 10 1.37 1.06 5.62
N LEU A 11 1.67 1.61 4.44
CA LEU A 11 0.85 1.37 3.25
C LEU A 11 0.85 -0.10 2.87
N LEU A 12 2.00 -0.75 2.92
CA LEU A 12 2.13 -2.16 2.58
C LEU A 12 1.38 -3.05 3.57
N VAL A 13 1.49 -2.75 4.86
CA VAL A 13 0.77 -3.48 5.90
C VAL A 13 -0.73 -3.31 5.72
N ASN A 14 -1.18 -2.09 5.47
CA ASN A 14 -2.60 -1.83 5.24
C ASN A 14 -3.11 -2.56 4.01
N ALA A 15 -2.30 -2.63 2.95
CA ALA A 15 -2.67 -3.39 1.76
C ALA A 15 -2.83 -4.88 2.05
N GLU A 16 -1.92 -5.44 2.83
CA GLU A 16 -2.00 -6.84 3.25
C GLU A 16 -3.24 -7.10 4.08
N ASP A 17 -3.53 -6.21 5.03
CA ASP A 17 -4.73 -6.33 5.87
C ASP A 17 -6.00 -6.28 5.02
N CYS A 18 -6.06 -5.39 4.05
CA CYS A 18 -7.22 -5.30 3.17
C CYS A 18 -7.38 -6.55 2.32
N GLU A 19 -6.26 -7.12 1.85
CA GLU A 19 -6.32 -8.38 1.10
C GLU A 19 -6.83 -9.52 1.97
N LEU A 20 -6.39 -9.57 3.21
CA LEU A 20 -6.84 -10.59 4.13
C LEU A 20 -8.35 -10.47 4.38
N ILE A 21 -8.82 -9.25 4.63
CA ILE A 21 -10.24 -8.99 4.82
C ILE A 21 -11.03 -9.41 3.58
N ALA A 22 -10.53 -9.08 2.39
CA ALA A 22 -11.18 -9.45 1.14
C ALA A 22 -11.28 -10.97 1.00
N ARG A 23 -10.22 -11.67 1.38
CA ARG A 23 -10.15 -13.12 1.27
C ARG A 23 -11.10 -13.82 2.24
N LEU A 24 -11.22 -13.28 3.45
CA LEU A 24 -12.06 -13.87 4.50
C LEU A 24 -13.51 -13.43 4.44
N ALA A 25 -13.82 -12.37 3.73
CA ALA A 25 -15.19 -11.86 3.64
C ALA A 25 -16.07 -12.83 2.88
N THR A 26 -17.29 -13.05 3.40
CA THR A 26 -18.26 -13.91 2.74
C THR A 26 -19.16 -13.12 1.80
N GLU A 27 -19.32 -11.82 2.06
CA GLU A 27 -20.15 -10.94 1.23
C GLU A 27 -19.35 -10.46 0.01
N GLN A 28 -19.96 -10.57 -1.16
CA GLN A 28 -19.31 -10.21 -2.41
C GLN A 28 -18.92 -8.75 -2.49
N ASP A 29 -19.81 -7.86 -2.06
CA ASP A 29 -19.54 -6.42 -2.08
C ASP A 29 -18.34 -6.07 -1.20
N LYS A 30 -18.26 -6.68 -0.05
CA LYS A 30 -17.15 -6.46 0.88
C LYS A 30 -15.83 -6.95 0.29
N ARG A 31 -15.85 -8.14 -0.32
CA ARG A 31 -14.66 -8.69 -0.98
C ARG A 31 -14.16 -7.75 -2.08
N ARG A 32 -15.09 -7.26 -2.89
CA ARG A 32 -14.77 -6.38 -4.01
C ARG A 32 -14.19 -5.06 -3.52
N THR A 33 -14.82 -4.48 -2.50
CA THR A 33 -14.39 -3.20 -1.94
C THR A 33 -12.99 -3.29 -1.36
N PHE A 34 -12.73 -4.30 -0.54
CA PHE A 34 -11.43 -4.44 0.10
C PHE A 34 -10.33 -4.82 -0.88
N SER A 35 -10.66 -5.60 -1.92
CA SER A 35 -9.71 -5.88 -2.99
C SER A 35 -9.30 -4.61 -3.73
N ARG A 36 -10.25 -3.73 -3.98
CA ARG A 36 -10.00 -2.45 -4.64
C ARG A 36 -9.09 -1.57 -3.77
N ILE A 37 -9.41 -1.48 -2.48
CA ILE A 37 -8.61 -0.69 -1.55
C ILE A 37 -7.17 -1.22 -1.50
N ALA A 38 -7.00 -2.53 -1.43
CA ALA A 38 -5.68 -3.14 -1.43
C ALA A 38 -4.89 -2.78 -2.68
N THR A 39 -5.52 -2.82 -3.85
CA THR A 39 -4.90 -2.45 -5.11
C THR A 39 -4.46 -0.99 -5.09
N GLN A 40 -5.33 -0.10 -4.63
CA GLN A 40 -5.03 1.32 -4.55
C GLN A 40 -3.86 1.59 -3.61
N LEU A 41 -3.86 0.93 -2.46
CA LEU A 41 -2.76 1.08 -1.50
C LEU A 41 -1.43 0.61 -2.09
N ARG A 42 -1.44 -0.46 -2.86
CA ARG A 42 -0.24 -0.94 -3.53
C ARG A 42 0.27 0.00 -4.60
N GLU A 43 -0.64 0.63 -5.33
CA GLU A 43 -0.27 1.63 -6.33
C GLU A 43 0.38 2.84 -5.66
N ILE A 44 -0.20 3.31 -4.57
CA ILE A 44 0.37 4.41 -3.80
C ILE A 44 1.73 4.02 -3.24
N ALA A 45 1.85 2.81 -2.71
CA ALA A 45 3.11 2.32 -2.18
C ALA A 45 4.19 2.24 -3.25
N ALA A 46 3.83 1.83 -4.46
CA ALA A 46 4.76 1.76 -5.58
C ALA A 46 5.25 3.16 -5.97
N GLU A 47 4.35 4.15 -5.99
CA GLU A 47 4.72 5.52 -6.27
C GLU A 47 5.67 6.07 -5.20
N LEU A 48 5.36 5.80 -3.94
CA LEU A 48 6.20 6.25 -2.84
C LEU A 48 7.57 5.59 -2.89
N LYS A 49 7.61 4.30 -3.20
CA LYS A 49 8.87 3.57 -3.35
C LYS A 49 9.74 4.17 -4.44
N ALA A 50 9.14 4.49 -5.58
CA ALA A 50 9.85 5.13 -6.69
C ALA A 50 10.39 6.50 -6.27
N ASP A 51 9.59 7.25 -5.52
CA ASP A 51 9.98 8.57 -5.01
C ASP A 51 11.18 8.48 -4.07
N ILE A 52 11.16 7.50 -3.16
CA ILE A 52 12.26 7.25 -2.24
C ILE A 52 13.53 6.91 -3.02
N ALA A 53 13.42 6.05 -4.03
CA ALA A 53 14.56 5.66 -4.85
C ALA A 53 15.14 6.85 -5.61
N ALA A 54 14.28 7.71 -6.16
CA ALA A 54 14.70 8.90 -6.88
C ALA A 54 15.45 9.87 -5.97
N ARG A 55 14.96 10.07 -4.74
CA ARG A 55 15.61 10.94 -3.76
C ARG A 55 16.97 10.38 -3.34
N SER A 56 17.07 9.07 -3.16
CA SER A 56 18.33 8.42 -2.82
C SER A 56 19.35 8.58 -3.93
N ALA A 57 18.93 8.48 -5.18
CA ALA A 57 19.81 8.66 -6.33
C ALA A 57 20.35 10.08 -6.42
N ASN A 58 19.53 11.08 -6.01
CA ASN A 58 19.92 12.48 -6.08
C ASN A 58 20.89 12.91 -4.98
N ILE A 59 21.01 12.13 -3.92
CA ILE A 59 21.83 12.48 -2.77
C ILE A 59 23.29 12.06 -2.95
N SER A 60 23.58 11.18 -3.86
CA SER A 60 24.93 10.65 -4.09
C SER A 60 25.92 11.66 -4.66
#